data_90a7ae1a791389ce28548dbf2db6428f
#
_entry.id   90a7ae1a791389ce28548dbf2db6428f
#
_cell.length_a   1.000
_cell.length_b   1.000
_cell.length_c   1.000
_cell.angle_alpha   90.00
_cell.angle_beta   90.00
_cell.angle_gamma   90.00
#
_symmetry.space_group_name_H-M   'P 1'
#
loop_
_entity.id
_entity.type
_entity.pdbx_description
1 polymer ?
#
loop_
_entity_poly.entity_id
_entity_poly.type
_entity_poly.pdbx_seq_one_letter_code
_entity_poly.pdbx_strand_id
1 'polypeptide(L)'
;MIESSLPQPPFQIRRVAIIGAGVAGRSFALACAAAGFVVILEDVMPAKLRRAEAEYADASPGSTFGALRLASTVEEAVREADIAVDFVPDELESKLEIFSMIDRMAPPKTILCTPSYALSITDLASCVYRADRCIAVRGDLTDKTSDIRLLHPASACKLMLAAAEDFLCRLGLKVVTELDPDAPMLMKNSPTSTF
;
A
#
# COMPACT_ATOMS: atom_id res chain seq x y z
N MET A 1 -27.83 -18.82 19.32
CA MET A 1 -26.77 -17.80 19.16
C MET A 1 -26.66 -17.55 17.67
N ILE A 2 -27.15 -16.41 17.22
CA ILE A 2 -27.09 -15.99 15.81
C ILE A 2 -25.77 -15.25 15.69
N GLU A 3 -24.77 -15.87 15.09
CA GLU A 3 -23.55 -15.17 14.65
C GLU A 3 -23.98 -14.09 13.65
N SER A 4 -23.90 -12.86 14.09
CA SER A 4 -24.04 -11.68 13.25
C SER A 4 -22.85 -11.67 12.25
N SER A 5 -23.02 -12.32 11.11
CA SER A 5 -22.11 -12.13 9.99
C SER A 5 -22.34 -10.73 9.45
N LEU A 6 -21.47 -9.81 9.83
CA LEU A 6 -21.36 -8.52 9.14
C LEU A 6 -21.18 -8.80 7.64
N PRO A 7 -21.91 -8.10 6.75
CA PRO A 7 -21.72 -8.28 5.32
C PRO A 7 -20.24 -8.02 4.98
N GLN A 8 -19.58 -9.04 4.46
CA GLN A 8 -18.20 -8.90 4.04
C GLN A 8 -18.13 -7.80 2.97
N PRO A 9 -17.14 -6.92 3.03
CA PRO A 9 -16.99 -5.88 2.02
C PRO A 9 -16.90 -6.55 0.63
N PRO A 10 -17.55 -6.01 -0.39
CA PRO A 10 -17.61 -6.59 -1.73
C PRO A 10 -16.24 -6.71 -2.40
N PHE A 11 -15.20 -6.12 -1.81
CA PHE A 11 -13.82 -6.17 -2.26
C PHE A 11 -12.91 -6.57 -1.10
N GLN A 12 -12.26 -7.72 -1.22
CA GLN A 12 -11.29 -8.22 -0.25
C GLN A 12 -9.88 -8.18 -0.83
N ILE A 13 -8.94 -7.66 -0.08
CA ILE A 13 -7.51 -7.73 -0.39
C ILE A 13 -7.02 -9.14 -0.07
N ARG A 14 -6.41 -9.79 -1.07
CA ARG A 14 -5.79 -11.11 -0.96
C ARG A 14 -4.35 -11.12 -1.48
N ARG A 15 -4.06 -10.29 -2.48
CA ARG A 15 -2.76 -10.18 -3.15
C ARG A 15 -2.18 -8.80 -2.90
N VAL A 16 -1.00 -8.78 -2.30
CA VAL A 16 -0.29 -7.57 -1.91
C VAL A 16 0.98 -7.47 -2.73
N ALA A 17 1.07 -6.46 -3.59
CA ALA A 17 2.32 -6.10 -4.23
C ALA A 17 3.08 -5.13 -3.32
N ILE A 18 4.38 -5.37 -3.14
CA ILE A 18 5.26 -4.51 -2.35
C ILE A 18 6.42 -4.11 -3.25
N ILE A 19 6.57 -2.80 -3.45
CA ILE A 19 7.60 -2.23 -4.33
C ILE A 19 8.73 -1.68 -3.45
N GLY A 20 9.90 -2.29 -3.58
CA GLY A 20 11.08 -1.99 -2.78
C GLY A 20 11.33 -3.00 -1.66
N ALA A 21 12.37 -3.84 -1.84
CA ALA A 21 12.82 -4.84 -0.86
C ALA A 21 13.90 -4.30 0.09
N GLY A 22 13.79 -3.03 0.50
CA GLY A 22 14.55 -2.47 1.60
C GLY A 22 14.19 -3.14 2.94
N VAL A 23 14.76 -2.67 4.04
CA VAL A 23 14.48 -3.25 5.37
C VAL A 23 12.98 -3.18 5.69
N ALA A 24 12.37 -2.01 5.52
CA ALA A 24 10.94 -1.82 5.81
C ALA A 24 10.04 -2.66 4.89
N GLY A 25 10.31 -2.67 3.57
CA GLY A 25 9.53 -3.45 2.61
C GLY A 25 9.59 -4.95 2.88
N ARG A 26 10.77 -5.51 3.21
CA ARG A 26 10.90 -6.92 3.59
C ARG A 26 10.16 -7.25 4.89
N SER A 27 10.32 -6.41 5.90
CA SER A 27 9.61 -6.61 7.18
C SER A 27 8.10 -6.58 6.99
N PHE A 28 7.60 -5.67 6.19
CA PHE A 28 6.18 -5.58 5.87
C PHE A 28 5.70 -6.77 5.02
N ALA A 29 6.53 -7.25 4.07
CA ALA A 29 6.23 -8.44 3.27
C ALA A 29 6.07 -9.69 4.16
N LEU A 30 6.96 -9.87 5.13
CA LEU A 30 6.86 -10.97 6.10
C LEU A 30 5.61 -10.85 6.98
N ALA A 31 5.28 -9.64 7.44
CA ALA A 31 4.06 -9.41 8.22
C ALA A 31 2.79 -9.74 7.42
N CYS A 32 2.74 -9.35 6.14
CA CYS A 32 1.64 -9.71 5.24
C CYS A 32 1.55 -11.22 5.02
N ALA A 33 2.67 -11.89 4.77
CA ALA A 33 2.71 -13.34 4.60
C ALA A 33 2.26 -14.06 5.89
N ALA A 34 2.72 -13.60 7.06
CA ALA A 34 2.30 -14.16 8.34
C ALA A 34 0.80 -14.01 8.60
N ALA A 35 0.17 -12.98 8.06
CA ALA A 35 -1.28 -12.77 8.11
C ALA A 35 -2.05 -13.54 7.01
N GLY A 36 -1.38 -14.37 6.21
CA GLY A 36 -1.98 -15.25 5.21
C GLY A 36 -2.21 -14.61 3.83
N PHE A 37 -1.65 -13.42 3.56
CA PHE A 37 -1.73 -12.79 2.25
C PHE A 37 -0.75 -13.41 1.26
N VAL A 38 -1.13 -13.44 -0.03
CA VAL A 38 -0.18 -13.70 -1.12
C VAL A 38 0.58 -12.41 -1.39
N VAL A 39 1.90 -12.45 -1.18
CA VAL A 39 2.78 -11.29 -1.31
C VAL A 39 3.63 -11.42 -2.56
N ILE A 40 3.71 -10.38 -3.34
CA ILE A 40 4.64 -10.22 -4.45
C ILE A 40 5.57 -9.07 -4.09
N LEU A 41 6.85 -9.39 -3.83
CA LEU A 41 7.86 -8.41 -3.45
C LEU A 41 8.76 -8.10 -4.65
N GLU A 42 8.84 -6.83 -4.99
CA GLU A 42 9.64 -6.34 -6.11
C GLU A 42 10.84 -5.55 -5.62
N ASP A 43 11.98 -5.73 -6.29
CA ASP A 43 13.13 -4.82 -6.23
C ASP A 43 14.01 -5.07 -7.48
N VAL A 44 14.57 -4.00 -8.00
CA VAL A 44 15.52 -4.08 -9.12
C VAL A 44 16.85 -4.72 -8.72
N MET A 45 17.14 -4.85 -7.42
CA MET A 45 18.37 -5.44 -6.91
C MET A 45 18.17 -6.90 -6.49
N PRO A 46 18.68 -7.89 -7.25
CA PRO A 46 18.49 -9.32 -6.93
C PRO A 46 19.03 -9.73 -5.55
N ALA A 47 20.04 -9.01 -5.04
CA ALA A 47 20.58 -9.30 -3.71
C ALA A 47 19.58 -9.04 -2.59
N LYS A 48 18.73 -8.01 -2.71
CA LYS A 48 17.67 -7.72 -1.74
C LYS A 48 16.56 -8.77 -1.80
N LEU A 49 16.21 -9.22 -3.00
CA LEU A 49 15.20 -10.27 -3.19
C LEU A 49 15.67 -11.61 -2.60
N ARG A 50 16.93 -12.00 -2.83
CA ARG A 50 17.51 -13.21 -2.20
C ARG A 50 17.49 -13.14 -0.68
N ARG A 51 17.74 -11.95 -0.13
CA ARG A 51 17.67 -11.75 1.32
C ARG A 51 16.24 -11.90 1.83
N ALA A 52 15.25 -11.37 1.14
CA ALA A 52 13.84 -11.54 1.47
C ALA A 52 13.42 -13.02 1.45
N GLU A 53 13.89 -13.77 0.45
CA GLU A 53 13.62 -15.21 0.33
C GLU A 53 14.20 -16.00 1.51
N ALA A 54 15.43 -15.68 1.92
CA ALA A 54 16.07 -16.30 3.08
C ALA A 54 15.31 -15.97 4.37
N GLU A 55 14.99 -14.68 4.61
CA GLU A 55 14.21 -14.24 5.78
C GLU A 55 12.81 -14.91 5.83
N TYR A 56 12.17 -15.12 4.67
CA TYR A 56 10.90 -15.82 4.58
C TYR A 56 11.04 -17.31 4.90
N ALA A 57 12.08 -17.96 4.41
CA ALA A 57 12.35 -19.37 4.72
C ALA A 57 12.65 -19.60 6.21
N ASP A 58 13.41 -18.70 6.82
CA ASP A 58 13.76 -18.74 8.24
C ASP A 58 12.56 -18.50 9.18
N ALA A 59 11.56 -17.75 8.71
CA ALA A 59 10.32 -17.51 9.47
C ALA A 59 9.49 -18.79 9.71
N SER A 60 9.88 -19.91 9.11
CA SER A 60 9.25 -21.23 9.24
C SER A 60 7.75 -21.19 8.99
N PRO A 61 7.32 -20.96 7.77
CA PRO A 61 5.94 -20.78 7.44
C PRO A 61 5.10 -22.01 7.86
N GLY A 62 4.25 -21.79 8.86
CA GLY A 62 3.22 -22.76 9.19
C GLY A 62 2.17 -22.81 8.10
N SER A 63 1.19 -23.69 8.22
CA SER A 63 0.11 -23.92 7.25
C SER A 63 -0.75 -22.67 6.96
N THR A 64 -0.68 -21.64 7.80
CA THR A 64 -1.42 -20.38 7.66
C THR A 64 -0.63 -19.25 6.99
N PHE A 65 0.67 -19.46 6.75
CA PHE A 65 1.52 -18.47 6.10
C PHE A 65 1.14 -18.30 4.63
N GLY A 66 0.97 -17.08 4.18
CA GLY A 66 0.74 -16.77 2.77
C GLY A 66 2.00 -16.95 1.93
N ALA A 67 1.85 -17.08 0.63
CA ALA A 67 2.97 -17.27 -0.28
C ALA A 67 3.74 -15.96 -0.49
N LEU A 68 5.07 -16.03 -0.51
CA LEU A 68 5.95 -14.97 -1.01
C LEU A 68 6.39 -15.32 -2.44
N ARG A 69 6.21 -14.37 -3.36
CA ARG A 69 6.75 -14.40 -4.72
C ARG A 69 7.67 -13.21 -4.91
N LEU A 70 8.69 -13.37 -5.71
CA LEU A 70 9.65 -12.32 -6.03
C LEU A 70 9.43 -11.84 -7.46
N ALA A 71 9.52 -10.54 -7.67
CA ALA A 71 9.41 -9.90 -8.98
C ALA A 71 10.60 -8.98 -9.21
N SER A 72 11.04 -8.86 -10.46
CA SER A 72 12.14 -7.98 -10.87
C SER A 72 11.65 -6.70 -11.53
N THR A 73 10.35 -6.58 -11.76
CA THR A 73 9.72 -5.40 -12.35
C THR A 73 8.41 -5.06 -11.64
N VAL A 74 8.10 -3.77 -11.61
CA VAL A 74 6.83 -3.28 -11.05
C VAL A 74 5.63 -3.90 -11.77
N GLU A 75 5.69 -4.03 -13.11
CA GLU A 75 4.61 -4.63 -13.91
C GLU A 75 4.30 -6.05 -13.44
N GLU A 76 5.32 -6.88 -13.25
CA GLU A 76 5.15 -8.25 -12.78
C GLU A 76 4.52 -8.29 -11.39
N ALA A 77 4.99 -7.41 -10.49
CA ALA A 77 4.51 -7.37 -9.11
C ALA A 77 3.04 -6.97 -9.01
N VAL A 78 2.60 -5.97 -9.79
CA VAL A 78 1.26 -5.41 -9.65
C VAL A 78 0.20 -6.05 -10.52
N ARG A 79 0.56 -6.93 -11.44
CA ARG A 79 -0.33 -7.53 -12.48
C ARG A 79 -1.64 -8.10 -11.93
N GLU A 80 -1.61 -8.66 -10.74
CA GLU A 80 -2.79 -9.26 -10.10
C GLU A 80 -3.08 -8.67 -8.71
N ALA A 81 -2.44 -7.56 -8.37
CA ALA A 81 -2.51 -6.99 -7.03
C ALA A 81 -3.90 -6.42 -6.71
N ASP A 82 -4.35 -6.64 -5.50
CA ASP A 82 -5.51 -5.97 -4.92
C ASP A 82 -5.10 -4.64 -4.27
N ILE A 83 -3.88 -4.62 -3.69
CA ILE A 83 -3.22 -3.42 -3.16
C ILE A 83 -1.74 -3.45 -3.55
N ALA A 84 -1.20 -2.29 -3.92
CA ALA A 84 0.22 -2.09 -4.14
C ALA A 84 0.74 -1.09 -3.11
N VAL A 85 1.77 -1.48 -2.35
CA VAL A 85 2.39 -0.65 -1.31
C VAL A 85 3.81 -0.35 -1.72
N ASP A 86 4.14 0.92 -1.89
CA ASP A 86 5.49 1.33 -2.25
C ASP A 86 6.34 1.65 -1.01
N PHE A 87 7.57 1.14 -0.99
CA PHE A 87 8.61 1.44 0.00
C PHE A 87 9.82 2.11 -0.66
N VAL A 88 9.58 2.88 -1.72
CA VAL A 88 10.62 3.75 -2.31
C VAL A 88 10.91 4.94 -1.38
N PRO A 89 12.02 5.67 -1.56
CA PRO A 89 12.34 6.84 -0.75
C PRO A 89 11.17 7.81 -0.63
N ASP A 90 10.99 8.41 0.57
CA ASP A 90 9.89 9.36 0.86
C ASP A 90 10.18 10.74 0.27
N GLU A 91 10.38 10.77 -1.04
CA GLU A 91 10.67 11.94 -1.87
C GLU A 91 9.61 12.05 -2.95
N LEU A 92 9.19 13.29 -3.25
CA LEU A 92 8.07 13.56 -4.15
C LEU A 92 8.28 12.92 -5.54
N GLU A 93 9.45 13.10 -6.14
CA GLU A 93 9.75 12.58 -7.48
C GLU A 93 9.67 11.05 -7.52
N SER A 94 10.33 10.39 -6.57
CA SER A 94 10.33 8.92 -6.46
C SER A 94 8.91 8.35 -6.28
N LYS A 95 8.10 9.00 -5.44
CA LYS A 95 6.72 8.59 -5.18
C LYS A 95 5.81 8.84 -6.39
N LEU A 96 5.95 9.97 -7.08
CA LEU A 96 5.18 10.26 -8.30
C LEU A 96 5.50 9.28 -9.42
N GLU A 97 6.78 8.95 -9.62
CA GLU A 97 7.19 7.99 -10.62
C GLU A 97 6.56 6.62 -10.36
N ILE A 98 6.70 6.09 -9.14
CA ILE A 98 6.18 4.76 -8.82
C ILE A 98 4.66 4.72 -8.83
N PHE A 99 3.95 5.75 -8.35
CA PHE A 99 2.50 5.84 -8.42
C PHE A 99 2.00 5.83 -9.87
N SER A 100 2.66 6.58 -10.75
CA SER A 100 2.35 6.60 -12.19
C SER A 100 2.57 5.23 -12.85
N MET A 101 3.61 4.51 -12.45
CA MET A 101 3.87 3.16 -12.96
C MET A 101 2.79 2.18 -12.49
N ILE A 102 2.49 2.15 -11.19
CA ILE A 102 1.46 1.28 -10.61
C ILE A 102 0.11 1.58 -11.23
N ASP A 103 -0.25 2.87 -11.37
CA ASP A 103 -1.54 3.28 -11.93
C ASP A 103 -1.76 2.79 -13.36
N ARG A 104 -0.71 2.76 -14.18
CA ARG A 104 -0.78 2.28 -15.56
C ARG A 104 -0.77 0.75 -15.69
N MET A 105 -0.09 0.05 -14.79
CA MET A 105 0.21 -1.39 -14.93
C MET A 105 -0.71 -2.28 -14.11
N ALA A 106 -1.22 -1.78 -12.98
CA ALA A 106 -2.05 -2.57 -12.09
C ALA A 106 -3.51 -2.66 -12.57
N PRO A 107 -4.24 -3.72 -12.15
CA PRO A 107 -5.68 -3.82 -12.42
C PRO A 107 -6.46 -2.58 -11.95
N PRO A 108 -7.58 -2.21 -12.62
CA PRO A 108 -8.35 -1.01 -12.26
C PRO A 108 -8.83 -0.96 -10.80
N LYS A 109 -8.97 -2.11 -10.15
CA LYS A 109 -9.42 -2.23 -8.75
C LYS A 109 -8.31 -2.01 -7.73
N THR A 110 -7.04 -2.03 -8.13
CA THR A 110 -5.89 -2.00 -7.22
C THR A 110 -5.84 -0.70 -6.41
N ILE A 111 -5.64 -0.82 -5.11
CA ILE A 111 -5.39 0.31 -4.22
C ILE A 111 -3.91 0.69 -4.32
N LEU A 112 -3.65 1.98 -4.47
CA LEU A 112 -2.30 2.55 -4.42
C LEU A 112 -2.04 3.06 -3.01
N CYS A 113 -1.10 2.45 -2.31
CA CYS A 113 -0.78 2.76 -0.92
C CYS A 113 0.67 3.20 -0.79
N THR A 114 0.93 4.26 -0.03
CA THR A 114 2.29 4.73 0.25
C THR A 114 2.49 5.01 1.73
N PRO A 115 3.47 4.39 2.39
CA PRO A 115 4.01 4.90 3.63
C PRO A 115 4.71 6.24 3.38
N SER A 116 4.24 7.31 4.00
CA SER A 116 4.85 8.64 3.89
C SER A 116 4.57 9.48 5.11
N TYR A 117 5.60 10.12 5.63
CA TYR A 117 5.49 11.06 6.74
C TYR A 117 5.36 12.52 6.29
N ALA A 118 5.88 12.82 5.09
CA ALA A 118 6.06 14.21 4.64
C ALA A 118 5.12 14.61 3.50
N LEU A 119 4.67 13.66 2.67
CA LEU A 119 3.94 13.98 1.44
C LEU A 119 2.43 13.95 1.64
N SER A 120 1.73 14.84 0.94
CA SER A 120 0.27 14.84 0.81
C SER A 120 -0.17 13.73 -0.14
N ILE A 121 -1.08 12.87 0.32
CA ILE A 121 -1.68 11.88 -0.58
C ILE A 121 -2.61 12.54 -1.61
N THR A 122 -3.17 13.69 -1.29
CA THR A 122 -3.99 14.47 -2.22
C THR A 122 -3.17 14.94 -3.41
N ASP A 123 -1.93 15.39 -3.16
CA ASP A 123 -1.01 15.79 -4.23
C ASP A 123 -0.61 14.60 -5.11
N LEU A 124 -0.19 13.48 -4.50
CA LEU A 124 0.16 12.26 -5.23
C LEU A 124 -1.02 11.73 -6.06
N ALA A 125 -2.22 11.72 -5.48
CA ALA A 125 -3.44 11.28 -6.14
C ALA A 125 -3.82 12.17 -7.34
N SER A 126 -3.50 13.47 -7.29
CA SER A 126 -3.78 14.39 -8.40
C SER A 126 -2.98 14.08 -9.67
N CYS A 127 -1.91 13.29 -9.56
CA CYS A 127 -1.00 12.95 -10.65
C CYS A 127 -1.28 11.58 -11.28
N VAL A 128 -2.32 10.87 -10.84
CA VAL A 128 -2.71 9.56 -11.36
C VAL A 128 -4.17 9.55 -11.84
N TYR A 129 -4.53 8.59 -12.70
CA TYR A 129 -5.89 8.49 -13.23
C TYR A 129 -6.91 8.02 -12.19
N ARG A 130 -6.45 7.25 -11.18
CA ARG A 130 -7.30 6.61 -10.16
C ARG A 130 -7.13 7.25 -8.79
N ALA A 131 -7.29 8.56 -8.72
CA ALA A 131 -7.17 9.34 -7.49
C ALA A 131 -8.03 8.81 -6.33
N ASP A 132 -9.21 8.24 -6.65
CA ASP A 132 -10.14 7.66 -5.70
C ASP A 132 -9.65 6.39 -5.00
N ARG A 133 -8.51 5.83 -5.44
CA ARG A 133 -7.89 4.60 -4.93
C ARG A 133 -6.55 4.81 -4.26
N CYS A 134 -6.17 6.06 -4.03
CA CYS A 134 -4.90 6.42 -3.42
C CYS A 134 -5.07 6.61 -1.92
N ILE A 135 -4.15 6.02 -1.15
CA ILE A 135 -4.06 6.20 0.31
C ILE A 135 -2.61 6.37 0.73
N ALA A 136 -2.40 7.11 1.82
CA ALA A 136 -1.12 7.12 2.51
C ALA A 136 -1.26 6.53 3.91
N VAL A 137 -0.18 5.95 4.42
CA VAL A 137 -0.13 5.41 5.78
C VAL A 137 0.98 6.12 6.55
N ARG A 138 0.63 6.69 7.70
CA ARG A 138 1.58 7.31 8.64
C ARG A 138 1.63 6.49 9.92
N GLY A 139 2.82 6.09 10.31
CA GLY A 139 3.09 5.27 11.47
C GLY A 139 4.04 4.12 11.15
N ASP A 140 4.46 3.39 12.16
CA ASP A 140 5.31 2.22 11.99
C ASP A 140 4.44 0.99 11.72
N LEU A 141 4.46 0.52 10.47
CA LEU A 141 3.71 -0.66 10.02
C LEU A 141 4.18 -1.98 10.65
N THR A 142 5.26 -1.95 11.42
CA THR A 142 5.80 -3.11 12.14
C THR A 142 5.49 -3.08 13.64
N ASP A 143 5.12 -1.92 14.18
CA ASP A 143 4.74 -1.73 15.57
C ASP A 143 3.22 -1.84 15.76
N LYS A 144 2.78 -2.97 16.29
CA LYS A 144 1.35 -3.24 16.57
C LYS A 144 0.79 -2.46 17.78
N THR A 145 1.63 -1.74 18.51
CA THR A 145 1.23 -0.97 19.69
C THR A 145 0.84 0.46 19.34
N SER A 146 1.38 0.98 18.23
CA SER A 146 1.13 2.34 17.75
C SER A 146 -0.12 2.41 16.88
N ASP A 147 -0.79 3.57 16.92
CA ASP A 147 -1.89 3.84 16.01
C ASP A 147 -1.35 4.21 14.62
N ILE A 148 -1.92 3.59 13.61
CA ILE A 148 -1.61 3.87 12.20
C ILE A 148 -2.68 4.83 11.67
N ARG A 149 -2.23 5.96 11.12
CA ARG A 149 -3.13 6.90 10.43
C ARG A 149 -3.20 6.54 8.96
N LEU A 150 -4.39 6.18 8.50
CA LEU A 150 -4.70 5.96 7.09
C LEU A 150 -5.27 7.27 6.52
N LEU A 151 -4.48 7.93 5.69
CA LEU A 151 -4.84 9.20 5.09
C LEU A 151 -5.39 9.00 3.67
N HIS A 152 -6.40 9.78 3.32
CA HIS A 152 -7.02 9.69 2.00
C HIS A 152 -7.42 11.06 1.43
N PRO A 153 -7.42 11.23 0.09
CA PRO A 153 -7.95 12.42 -0.55
C PRO A 153 -9.48 12.48 -0.43
N ALA A 154 -10.07 13.66 -0.60
CA ALA A 154 -11.52 13.83 -0.54
C ALA A 154 -12.29 13.00 -1.58
N SER A 155 -11.64 12.66 -2.69
CA SER A 155 -12.19 11.81 -3.77
C SER A 155 -12.20 10.31 -3.46
N ALA A 156 -11.62 9.87 -2.33
CA ALA A 156 -11.44 8.45 -2.04
C ALA A 156 -12.74 7.65 -2.03
N CYS A 157 -12.71 6.48 -2.65
CA CYS A 157 -13.83 5.54 -2.68
C CYS A 157 -14.00 4.87 -1.31
N LYS A 158 -15.16 4.99 -0.70
CA LYS A 158 -15.47 4.43 0.64
C LYS A 158 -15.27 2.91 0.72
N LEU A 159 -15.59 2.18 -0.34
CA LEU A 159 -15.40 0.72 -0.35
C LEU A 159 -13.92 0.34 -0.33
N MET A 160 -13.09 1.14 -0.98
CA MET A 160 -11.64 0.94 -1.00
C MET A 160 -11.02 1.29 0.35
N LEU A 161 -11.50 2.34 1.01
CA LEU A 161 -11.06 2.70 2.36
C LEU A 161 -11.38 1.58 3.35
N ALA A 162 -12.62 1.07 3.34
CA ALA A 162 -13.00 -0.04 4.21
C ALA A 162 -12.16 -1.30 3.97
N ALA A 163 -11.84 -1.61 2.71
CA ALA A 163 -10.96 -2.75 2.40
C ALA A 163 -9.52 -2.53 2.87
N ALA A 164 -9.01 -1.30 2.76
CA ALA A 164 -7.66 -0.95 3.25
C ALA A 164 -7.59 -1.00 4.79
N GLU A 165 -8.62 -0.52 5.48
CA GLU A 165 -8.75 -0.64 6.94
C GLU A 165 -8.75 -2.12 7.37
N ASP A 166 -9.61 -2.95 6.76
CA ASP A 166 -9.67 -4.39 7.05
C ASP A 166 -8.30 -5.06 6.83
N PHE A 167 -7.62 -4.72 5.73
CA PHE A 167 -6.29 -5.22 5.44
C PHE A 167 -5.29 -4.90 6.55
N LEU A 168 -5.20 -3.63 6.97
CA LEU A 168 -4.28 -3.20 8.03
C LEU A 168 -4.67 -3.79 9.40
N CYS A 169 -5.96 -3.89 9.71
CA CYS A 169 -6.45 -4.53 10.93
C CYS A 169 -6.09 -6.03 10.99
N ARG A 170 -6.13 -6.72 9.85
CA ARG A 170 -5.70 -8.14 9.76
C ARG A 170 -4.19 -8.33 9.97
N LEU A 171 -3.37 -7.29 9.77
CA LEU A 171 -1.97 -7.28 10.17
C LEU A 171 -1.78 -7.07 11.68
N GLY A 172 -2.86 -6.82 12.42
CA GLY A 172 -2.86 -6.54 13.86
C GLY A 172 -2.59 -5.07 14.19
N LEU A 173 -2.72 -4.18 13.22
CA LEU A 173 -2.51 -2.75 13.40
C LEU A 173 -3.82 -2.06 13.85
N LYS A 174 -3.68 -1.00 14.66
CA LYS A 174 -4.79 -0.12 15.03
C LYS A 174 -4.85 1.02 14.02
N VAL A 175 -5.98 1.17 13.33
CA VAL A 175 -6.11 2.10 12.21
C VAL A 175 -7.06 3.24 12.57
N VAL A 176 -6.64 4.48 12.29
CA VAL A 176 -7.47 5.67 12.34
C VAL A 176 -7.51 6.27 10.93
N THR A 177 -8.68 6.25 10.31
CA THR A 177 -8.86 6.78 8.95
C THR A 177 -9.22 8.25 9.01
N GLU A 178 -8.48 9.06 8.27
CA GLU A 178 -8.59 10.51 8.26
C GLU A 178 -8.49 11.09 6.85
N LEU A 179 -9.19 12.20 6.63
CA LEU A 179 -8.95 13.03 5.44
C LEU A 179 -7.53 13.58 5.48
N ASP A 180 -6.85 13.61 4.33
CA ASP A 180 -5.53 14.22 4.22
C ASP A 180 -5.57 15.68 4.69
N PRO A 181 -4.82 16.03 5.76
CA PRO A 181 -4.87 17.38 6.33
C PRO A 181 -4.08 18.40 5.51
N ASP A 182 -3.20 17.91 4.62
CA ASP A 182 -2.30 18.76 3.89
C ASP A 182 -3.03 19.41 2.71
N ALA A 183 -3.00 20.74 2.64
CA ALA A 183 -3.51 21.47 1.49
C ALA A 183 -2.65 21.15 0.25
N PRO A 184 -3.26 20.88 -0.91
CA PRO A 184 -2.52 20.51 -2.12
C PRO A 184 -1.46 21.57 -2.46
N MET A 185 -0.20 21.18 -2.42
CA MET A 185 0.91 22.09 -2.76
C MET A 185 1.03 22.30 -4.27
N LEU A 186 0.73 21.26 -5.04
CA LEU A 186 0.79 21.30 -6.50
C LEU A 186 -0.29 22.22 -7.12
N MET A 187 -1.42 22.40 -6.43
CA MET A 187 -2.49 23.32 -6.89
C MET A 187 -2.19 24.80 -6.61
N LYS A 188 -1.23 25.13 -5.73
CA LYS A 188 -0.90 26.53 -5.38
C LYS A 188 -0.18 27.29 -6.51
N ASN A 189 0.31 26.58 -7.53
CA ASN A 189 1.04 27.17 -8.66
C ASN A 189 0.21 27.32 -9.93
N SER A 190 -1.11 27.11 -9.89
CA SER A 190 -1.98 27.52 -11.01
C SER A 190 -2.06 29.03 -11.01
N PRO A 191 -1.62 29.73 -12.08
CA PRO A 191 -1.81 31.17 -12.18
C PRO A 191 -3.31 31.43 -12.16
N THR A 192 -3.76 32.22 -11.22
CA THR A 192 -5.12 32.76 -11.17
C THR A 192 -5.36 33.49 -12.50
N SER A 193 -6.09 32.84 -13.40
CA SER A 193 -6.55 33.45 -14.65
C SER A 193 -7.54 34.52 -14.26
N THR A 194 -7.05 35.74 -14.14
CA THR A 194 -7.88 36.94 -14.04
C THR A 194 -8.38 37.23 -15.47
N PHE A 195 -9.63 36.94 -15.73
CA PHE A 195 -10.39 37.52 -16.83
C PHE A 195 -11.42 38.47 -16.30
#